data_04e3e792f95faede5f80cfcd5b2658b4
#
_entry.id   04e3e792f95faede5f80cfcd5b2658b4
#
_cell.length_a   1.000
_cell.length_b   1.000
_cell.length_c   1.000
_cell.angle_alpha   90.00
_cell.angle_beta   90.00
_cell.angle_gamma   90.00
#
_symmetry.space_group_name_H-M   'P 1'
#
loop_
_entity.id
_entity.type
_entity.pdbx_description
1 polymer ?
#
loop_
_entity_poly.entity_id
_entity_poly.type
_entity_poly.pdbx_seq_one_letter_code
_entity_poly.pdbx_strand_id
1 'polypeptide(L)'
;SAASDVYKRQSVNGFIKIYDPENNQIFVNKRNAIHYENMSYALAESLSNSGQGWIHEINFGNGGTSIDPTGIITYLTPNNTGVNASLYNQTFTKIIDDRSISNTDPVRNKTEVRHVSGTNYTDLIVSCLLDYGEPSGQDAFDTTTDANSLYVFDELGLRSWNPAGTGNLLTHVVFHPVQKSLNRLIQIDYTVRVQSLSGLTGE
;
A
#
# COMPACT_ATOMS: atom_id res chain seq x y z
N SER A 1 -1.57 -14.76 -43.90
CA SER A 1 -2.37 -13.79 -43.13
C SER A 1 -1.97 -13.99 -41.66
N ALA A 2 -1.02 -13.19 -41.21
CA ALA A 2 -0.65 -13.18 -39.81
C ALA A 2 -1.76 -12.42 -39.07
N ALA A 3 -2.68 -13.16 -38.45
CA ALA A 3 -3.52 -12.58 -37.41
C ALA A 3 -2.59 -12.10 -36.29
N SER A 4 -2.48 -10.81 -36.12
CA SER A 4 -1.82 -10.25 -34.98
C SER A 4 -2.62 -10.66 -33.74
N ASP A 5 -2.10 -11.58 -32.95
CA ASP A 5 -2.60 -11.86 -31.63
C ASP A 5 -2.44 -10.59 -30.80
N VAL A 6 -3.49 -9.78 -30.78
CA VAL A 6 -3.60 -8.69 -29.82
C VAL A 6 -3.80 -9.35 -28.47
N TYR A 7 -2.71 -9.59 -27.78
CA TYR A 7 -2.74 -10.10 -26.41
C TYR A 7 -3.56 -9.13 -25.57
N LYS A 8 -4.74 -9.56 -25.18
CA LYS A 8 -5.54 -8.88 -24.17
C LYS A 8 -4.74 -8.88 -22.88
N ARG A 9 -4.10 -7.77 -22.56
CA ARG A 9 -3.33 -7.63 -21.34
C ARG A 9 -4.22 -7.02 -20.28
N GLN A 10 -4.29 -7.68 -19.13
CA GLN A 10 -4.78 -7.08 -17.92
C GLN A 10 -3.59 -6.42 -17.23
N SER A 11 -3.75 -5.19 -16.75
CA SER A 11 -2.73 -4.50 -15.98
C SER A 11 -3.28 -4.10 -14.62
N VAL A 12 -2.41 -4.17 -13.62
CA VAL A 12 -2.67 -3.62 -12.29
C VAL A 12 -1.68 -2.51 -12.07
N ASN A 13 -2.17 -1.33 -11.72
CA ASN A 13 -1.34 -0.16 -11.42
C ASN A 13 -1.68 0.35 -10.04
N GLY A 14 -0.70 0.89 -9.35
CA GLY A 14 -0.89 1.44 -8.03
C GLY A 14 -0.42 2.89 -7.94
N PHE A 15 -1.14 3.67 -7.15
CA PHE A 15 -0.81 5.06 -6.83
C PHE A 15 -1.00 5.29 -5.34
N ILE A 16 -0.13 6.07 -4.76
CA ILE A 16 -0.21 6.44 -3.35
C ILE A 16 -0.12 7.94 -3.19
N LYS A 17 -0.96 8.46 -2.30
CA LYS A 17 -0.90 9.83 -1.80
C LYS A 17 -0.85 9.79 -0.28
N ILE A 18 0.15 10.44 0.30
CA ILE A 18 0.32 10.59 1.75
C ILE A 18 0.29 12.08 2.05
N TYR A 19 -0.57 12.50 2.95
CA TYR A 19 -0.76 13.91 3.24
C TYR A 19 -1.28 14.13 4.66
N ASP A 20 -1.12 15.35 5.13
CA ASP A 20 -1.73 15.85 6.36
C ASP A 20 -3.13 16.37 6.03
N PRO A 21 -4.22 15.76 6.55
CA PRO A 21 -5.58 16.17 6.21
C PRO A 21 -6.00 17.51 6.84
N GLU A 22 -5.28 18.01 7.85
CA GLU A 22 -5.61 19.26 8.52
C GLU A 22 -5.15 20.49 7.73
N ASN A 23 -3.99 20.39 7.07
CA ASN A 23 -3.40 21.51 6.31
C ASN A 23 -3.22 21.22 4.82
N ASN A 24 -3.59 20.01 4.37
CA ASN A 24 -3.44 19.51 2.99
C ASN A 24 -1.98 19.46 2.49
N GLN A 25 -1.01 19.42 3.38
CA GLN A 25 0.39 19.25 3.01
C GLN A 25 0.59 17.84 2.45
N ILE A 26 1.04 17.74 1.20
CA ILE A 26 1.34 16.48 0.54
C ILE A 26 2.80 16.11 0.80
N PHE A 27 3.03 14.92 1.35
CA PHE A 27 4.37 14.35 1.58
C PHE A 27 4.79 13.45 0.44
N VAL A 28 3.85 12.62 -0.05
CA VAL A 28 4.09 11.65 -1.12
C VAL A 28 2.94 11.67 -2.10
N ASN A 29 3.25 11.64 -3.39
CA ASN A 29 2.27 11.46 -4.47
C ASN A 29 2.98 10.79 -5.64
N LYS A 30 2.89 9.47 -5.75
CA LYS A 30 3.64 8.71 -6.75
C LYS A 30 3.00 7.37 -7.10
N ARG A 31 3.52 6.72 -8.14
CA ARG A 31 3.24 5.32 -8.43
C ARG A 31 3.96 4.42 -7.45
N ASN A 32 3.37 3.26 -7.17
CA ASN A 32 3.98 2.19 -6.40
C ASN A 32 4.36 1.01 -7.29
N ALA A 33 5.19 0.12 -6.76
CA ALA A 33 5.44 -1.17 -7.37
C ALA A 33 4.36 -2.18 -6.97
N ILE A 34 3.85 -2.91 -7.96
CA ILE A 34 2.95 -4.05 -7.78
C ILE A 34 3.77 -5.33 -7.73
N HIS A 35 3.49 -6.17 -6.76
CA HIS A 35 4.00 -7.53 -6.72
C HIS A 35 3.08 -8.43 -7.56
N TYR A 36 3.39 -8.56 -8.85
CA TYR A 36 2.47 -9.17 -9.82
C TYR A 36 2.12 -10.61 -9.50
N GLU A 37 3.07 -11.43 -9.02
CA GLU A 37 2.82 -12.81 -8.62
C GLU A 37 1.81 -12.88 -7.48
N ASN A 38 2.07 -12.19 -6.37
CA ASN A 38 1.19 -12.21 -5.21
C ASN A 38 -0.16 -11.54 -5.51
N MET A 39 -0.19 -10.48 -6.33
CA MET A 39 -1.43 -9.81 -6.73
C MET A 39 -2.29 -10.73 -7.59
N SER A 40 -1.71 -11.45 -8.55
CA SER A 40 -2.46 -12.38 -9.39
C SER A 40 -3.03 -13.54 -8.58
N TYR A 41 -2.27 -14.05 -7.63
CA TYR A 41 -2.71 -15.09 -6.71
C TYR A 41 -3.87 -14.60 -5.82
N ALA A 42 -3.72 -13.43 -5.20
CA ALA A 42 -4.75 -12.81 -4.36
C ALA A 42 -6.06 -12.55 -5.11
N LEU A 43 -5.98 -12.07 -6.36
CA LEU A 43 -7.15 -11.89 -7.22
C LEU A 43 -7.85 -13.21 -7.52
N ALA A 44 -7.11 -14.27 -7.83
CA ALA A 44 -7.68 -15.60 -8.08
C ALA A 44 -8.36 -16.16 -6.82
N GLU A 45 -7.74 -16.02 -5.65
CA GLU A 45 -8.32 -16.46 -4.38
C GLU A 45 -9.60 -15.68 -4.03
N SER A 46 -9.61 -14.36 -4.22
CA SER A 46 -10.79 -13.54 -4.00
C SER A 46 -11.94 -13.91 -4.93
N LEU A 47 -11.66 -14.15 -6.21
CA LEU A 47 -12.67 -14.54 -7.21
C LEU A 47 -13.19 -15.97 -6.99
N SER A 48 -12.37 -16.87 -6.47
CA SER A 48 -12.77 -18.25 -6.17
C SER A 48 -13.53 -18.38 -4.84
N ASN A 49 -13.68 -17.29 -4.09
CA ASN A 49 -14.27 -17.29 -2.75
C ASN A 49 -13.56 -18.28 -1.79
N SER A 50 -12.24 -18.36 -1.89
CA SER A 50 -11.42 -19.25 -1.07
C SER A 50 -11.33 -18.83 0.41
N GLY A 51 -11.96 -17.72 0.78
CA GLY A 51 -11.92 -17.17 2.14
C GLY A 51 -10.61 -16.43 2.47
N GLN A 52 -9.86 -16.01 1.45
CA GLN A 52 -8.62 -15.26 1.58
C GLN A 52 -8.35 -14.43 0.31
N GLY A 53 -7.24 -13.69 0.28
CA GLY A 53 -6.77 -12.97 -0.90
C GLY A 53 -7.20 -11.51 -1.00
N TRP A 54 -8.20 -11.03 -0.23
CA TRP A 54 -8.55 -9.60 -0.24
C TRP A 54 -7.51 -8.77 0.53
N ILE A 55 -7.44 -7.48 0.24
CA ILE A 55 -6.58 -6.55 0.96
C ILE A 55 -7.09 -6.41 2.40
N HIS A 56 -6.21 -6.67 3.36
CA HIS A 56 -6.55 -6.70 4.78
C HIS A 56 -5.86 -5.61 5.59
N GLU A 57 -4.58 -5.40 5.32
CA GLU A 57 -3.76 -4.52 6.13
C GLU A 57 -2.80 -3.67 5.28
N ILE A 58 -2.42 -2.54 5.83
CA ILE A 58 -1.32 -1.72 5.36
C ILE A 58 -0.16 -1.84 6.36
N ASN A 59 1.02 -2.10 5.83
CA ASN A 59 2.25 -2.20 6.61
C ASN A 59 3.11 -0.96 6.37
N PHE A 60 3.70 -0.48 7.44
CA PHE A 60 4.62 0.66 7.45
C PHE A 60 6.01 0.16 7.82
N GLY A 61 7.02 0.77 7.24
CA GLY A 61 8.41 0.43 7.54
C GLY A 61 9.36 1.60 7.33
N ASN A 62 10.61 1.41 7.76
CA ASN A 62 11.66 2.42 7.68
C ASN A 62 12.99 1.89 7.12
N GLY A 63 12.94 0.78 6.41
CA GLY A 63 14.11 0.18 5.77
C GLY A 63 14.26 0.55 4.29
N GLY A 64 13.35 1.36 3.74
CA GLY A 64 13.33 1.69 2.30
C GLY A 64 14.40 2.68 1.87
N THR A 65 14.95 3.44 2.81
CA THR A 65 16.01 4.42 2.51
C THR A 65 17.24 4.21 3.40
N SER A 66 18.38 4.68 2.92
CA SER A 66 19.60 4.80 3.71
C SER A 66 20.16 6.22 3.57
N ILE A 67 20.74 6.73 4.65
CA ILE A 67 21.36 8.06 4.68
C ILE A 67 22.86 7.86 4.85
N ASP A 68 23.66 8.39 3.95
CA ASP A 68 25.11 8.36 4.08
C ASP A 68 25.61 9.43 5.08
N PRO A 69 26.90 9.38 5.48
CA PRO A 69 27.47 10.35 6.43
C PRO A 69 27.44 11.81 5.92
N THR A 70 27.19 12.03 4.63
CA THR A 70 27.06 13.37 4.03
C THR A 70 25.63 13.87 3.99
N GLY A 71 24.66 13.05 4.43
CA GLY A 71 23.24 13.37 4.45
C GLY A 71 22.51 13.05 3.13
N ILE A 72 23.15 12.35 2.20
CA ILE A 72 22.50 11.94 0.94
C ILE A 72 21.61 10.74 1.21
N ILE A 73 20.34 10.85 0.79
CA ILE A 73 19.36 9.77 0.90
C ILE A 73 19.39 8.91 -0.36
N THR A 74 19.61 7.61 -0.17
CA THR A 74 19.52 6.60 -1.22
C THR A 74 18.25 5.77 -1.00
N TYR A 75 17.49 5.56 -2.08
CA TYR A 75 16.24 4.79 -2.07
C TYR A 75 16.52 3.37 -2.56
N LEU A 76 16.04 2.39 -1.81
CA LEU A 76 16.09 1.00 -2.22
C LEU A 76 15.01 0.69 -3.27
N THR A 77 15.24 -0.32 -4.08
CA THR A 77 14.23 -0.79 -5.04
C THR A 77 13.11 -1.53 -4.30
N PRO A 78 11.84 -1.21 -4.53
CA PRO A 78 10.75 -1.94 -3.90
C PRO A 78 10.81 -3.45 -4.11
N ASN A 79 10.57 -4.25 -3.07
CA ASN A 79 10.47 -5.69 -3.16
C ASN A 79 9.17 -6.09 -3.85
N ASN A 80 9.26 -6.55 -5.10
CA ASN A 80 8.11 -6.92 -5.91
C ASN A 80 8.27 -8.28 -6.60
N THR A 81 9.18 -9.10 -6.11
CA THR A 81 9.46 -10.45 -6.60
C THR A 81 9.65 -11.42 -5.45
N GLY A 82 9.26 -12.68 -5.68
CA GLY A 82 9.32 -13.75 -4.68
C GLY A 82 8.12 -13.76 -3.75
N VAL A 83 7.42 -14.88 -3.68
CA VAL A 83 6.14 -15.04 -2.94
C VAL A 83 6.22 -14.59 -1.47
N ASN A 84 7.39 -14.73 -0.85
CA ASN A 84 7.64 -14.36 0.54
C ASN A 84 8.21 -12.93 0.71
N ALA A 85 8.07 -12.08 -0.31
CA ALA A 85 8.51 -10.69 -0.21
C ALA A 85 7.87 -9.98 0.99
N SER A 86 8.63 -9.07 1.59
CA SER A 86 8.20 -8.23 2.71
C SER A 86 8.79 -6.84 2.57
N LEU A 87 8.37 -5.91 3.41
CA LEU A 87 9.07 -4.63 3.60
C LEU A 87 10.51 -4.90 4.07
N TYR A 88 11.39 -3.95 3.87
CA TYR A 88 12.78 -4.06 4.32
C TYR A 88 12.87 -4.08 5.86
N ASN A 89 12.12 -3.20 6.51
CA ASN A 89 12.00 -3.18 7.96
C ASN A 89 10.58 -2.75 8.37
N GLN A 90 9.69 -3.72 8.48
CA GLN A 90 8.31 -3.46 8.91
C GLN A 90 8.26 -3.10 10.39
N THR A 91 7.62 -2.00 10.70
CA THR A 91 7.59 -1.43 12.05
C THR A 91 6.19 -1.28 12.62
N PHE A 92 5.21 -1.08 11.76
CA PHE A 92 3.81 -0.91 12.16
C PHE A 92 2.87 -1.53 11.15
N THR A 93 1.73 -2.00 11.64
CA THR A 93 0.64 -2.56 10.81
C THR A 93 -0.68 -1.93 11.22
N LYS A 94 -1.47 -1.54 10.24
CA LYS A 94 -2.85 -1.08 10.47
C LYS A 94 -3.83 -1.89 9.63
N ILE A 95 -4.87 -2.38 10.28
CA ILE A 95 -5.96 -3.10 9.61
C ILE A 95 -6.84 -2.08 8.89
N ILE A 96 -7.06 -2.33 7.61
CA ILE A 96 -7.87 -1.50 6.70
C ILE A 96 -9.06 -2.25 6.10
N ASP A 97 -9.19 -3.53 6.41
CA ASP A 97 -10.39 -4.31 6.10
C ASP A 97 -11.52 -3.87 7.04
N ASP A 98 -12.50 -3.17 6.49
CA ASP A 98 -13.64 -2.62 7.23
C ASP A 98 -14.62 -3.68 7.76
N ARG A 99 -14.44 -4.94 7.34
CA ARG A 99 -15.20 -6.10 7.83
C ARG A 99 -14.49 -6.82 8.98
N SER A 100 -13.23 -6.52 9.20
CA SER A 100 -12.45 -7.14 10.27
C SER A 100 -12.83 -6.57 11.63
N ILE A 101 -13.07 -7.47 12.60
CA ILE A 101 -13.31 -7.08 14.02
C ILE A 101 -12.07 -6.42 14.65
N SER A 102 -10.89 -6.61 14.06
CA SER A 102 -9.64 -6.00 14.50
C SER A 102 -9.47 -4.58 13.97
N ASN A 103 -10.32 -4.12 13.05
CA ASN A 103 -10.32 -2.74 12.60
C ASN A 103 -11.08 -1.86 13.60
N THR A 104 -10.35 -1.06 14.35
CA THR A 104 -10.90 -0.21 15.41
C THR A 104 -11.60 1.05 14.89
N ASP A 105 -11.41 1.39 13.61
CA ASP A 105 -12.02 2.55 12.96
C ASP A 105 -12.33 2.28 11.48
N PRO A 106 -13.37 1.47 11.20
CA PRO A 106 -13.72 1.08 9.83
C PRO A 106 -14.35 2.22 9.00
N VAL A 107 -14.58 3.37 9.59
CA VAL A 107 -15.08 4.55 8.86
C VAL A 107 -13.92 5.23 8.11
N ARG A 108 -12.78 5.38 8.77
CA ARG A 108 -11.59 6.06 8.23
C ARG A 108 -10.56 5.10 7.63
N ASN A 109 -10.57 3.82 8.06
CA ASN A 109 -9.68 2.77 7.57
C ASN A 109 -10.52 1.73 6.84
N LYS A 110 -10.54 1.80 5.52
CA LYS A 110 -11.44 0.99 4.70
C LYS A 110 -10.95 0.79 3.28
N THR A 111 -11.61 -0.16 2.61
CA THR A 111 -11.46 -0.38 1.18
C THR A 111 -12.79 -0.06 0.46
N GLU A 112 -12.70 0.55 -0.71
CA GLU A 112 -13.85 0.94 -1.53
C GLU A 112 -13.58 0.62 -3.00
N VAL A 113 -14.54 -0.04 -3.64
CA VAL A 113 -14.48 -0.28 -5.09
C VAL A 113 -15.17 0.86 -5.83
N ARG A 114 -14.48 1.49 -6.77
CA ARG A 114 -15.01 2.55 -7.62
C ARG A 114 -14.92 2.14 -9.08
N HIS A 115 -16.08 2.00 -9.70
CA HIS A 115 -16.21 1.73 -11.11
C HIS A 115 -17.01 2.82 -11.80
N VAL A 116 -16.51 3.28 -12.95
CA VAL A 116 -17.25 4.19 -13.85
C VAL A 116 -17.76 3.38 -15.01
N SER A 117 -19.08 3.37 -15.20
CA SER A 117 -19.71 2.64 -16.31
C SER A 117 -19.15 3.08 -17.66
N GLY A 118 -18.87 2.12 -18.54
CA GLY A 118 -18.28 2.38 -19.85
C GLY A 118 -16.75 2.47 -19.86
N THR A 119 -16.09 2.33 -18.70
CA THR A 119 -14.63 2.25 -18.65
C THR A 119 -14.14 0.81 -18.58
N ASN A 120 -12.91 0.57 -19.02
CA ASN A 120 -12.26 -0.74 -18.99
C ASN A 120 -11.40 -0.93 -17.73
N TYR A 121 -11.57 -0.10 -16.71
CA TYR A 121 -10.86 -0.18 -15.45
C TYR A 121 -11.79 -0.03 -14.26
N THR A 122 -11.33 -0.51 -13.12
CA THR A 122 -11.96 -0.33 -11.81
C THR A 122 -10.88 -0.01 -10.79
N ASP A 123 -11.14 0.96 -9.96
CA ASP A 123 -10.24 1.37 -8.89
C ASP A 123 -10.69 0.76 -7.56
N LEU A 124 -9.76 0.14 -6.87
CA LEU A 124 -9.87 -0.17 -5.46
C LEU A 124 -9.16 0.93 -4.68
N ILE A 125 -9.92 1.67 -3.92
CA ILE A 125 -9.41 2.75 -3.06
C ILE A 125 -9.22 2.18 -1.67
N VAL A 126 -8.03 2.34 -1.14
CA VAL A 126 -7.69 2.03 0.24
C VAL A 126 -7.45 3.33 0.97
N SER A 127 -8.23 3.59 2.01
CA SER A 127 -8.07 4.74 2.88
C SER A 127 -7.55 4.29 4.23
N CYS A 128 -6.49 4.93 4.71
CA CYS A 128 -5.89 4.66 6.01
C CYS A 128 -5.53 5.98 6.68
N LEU A 129 -6.02 6.17 7.91
CA LEU A 129 -5.65 7.30 8.74
C LEU A 129 -4.77 6.82 9.90
N LEU A 130 -3.58 7.40 10.02
CA LEU A 130 -2.80 7.38 11.26
C LEU A 130 -3.32 8.51 12.14
N ASP A 131 -4.06 8.12 13.18
CA ASP A 131 -4.69 9.06 14.10
C ASP A 131 -3.69 9.69 15.09
N TYR A 132 -4.14 10.63 15.89
CA TYR A 132 -3.38 11.14 17.02
C TYR A 132 -3.00 9.98 17.94
N GLY A 133 -1.79 10.02 18.48
CA GLY A 133 -1.29 8.95 19.34
C GLY A 133 -0.91 7.65 18.62
N GLU A 134 -1.01 7.60 17.28
CA GLU A 134 -0.57 6.45 16.52
C GLU A 134 0.74 6.72 15.77
N PRO A 135 1.60 5.70 15.65
CA PRO A 135 1.54 4.42 16.35
C PRO A 135 1.85 4.58 17.83
N SER A 136 1.06 3.93 18.70
CA SER A 136 1.29 3.93 20.14
C SER A 136 2.23 2.79 20.55
N GLY A 137 3.13 3.06 21.47
CA GLY A 137 4.05 2.07 22.00
C GLY A 137 5.13 1.61 21.03
N GLN A 138 5.26 2.29 19.91
CA GLN A 138 6.36 2.08 18.97
C GLN A 138 7.54 2.93 19.41
N ASP A 139 8.68 2.31 19.59
CA ASP A 139 9.92 3.05 19.71
C ASP A 139 10.13 3.84 18.41
N ALA A 140 10.50 5.10 18.56
CA ALA A 140 10.91 5.89 17.41
C ALA A 140 11.99 5.13 16.67
N PHE A 141 11.87 5.12 15.33
CA PHE A 141 12.49 4.20 14.48
C PHE A 141 13.89 3.85 14.71
N ASP A 142 14.72 4.63 15.02
CA ASP A 142 16.13 4.41 14.99
C ASP A 142 16.75 4.41 16.37
N THR A 143 16.06 3.82 17.34
CA THR A 143 16.65 3.61 18.64
C THR A 143 17.08 4.84 19.37
N THR A 144 16.90 5.98 18.80
CA THR A 144 17.34 7.13 19.46
C THR A 144 16.32 7.55 20.49
N THR A 145 16.68 7.67 21.61
CA THR A 145 16.43 8.62 22.66
C THR A 145 15.72 9.91 22.23
N ASP A 146 14.95 9.89 21.14
CA ASP A 146 14.19 11.06 20.73
C ASP A 146 13.02 11.26 21.70
N ALA A 147 13.23 12.16 22.63
CA ALA A 147 12.24 12.57 23.62
C ALA A 147 10.96 13.13 23.01
N ASN A 148 10.88 13.30 21.70
CA ASN A 148 9.75 13.91 21.00
C ASN A 148 8.76 12.88 20.44
N SER A 149 8.96 11.58 20.65
CA SER A 149 8.05 10.52 20.18
C SER A 149 7.74 10.62 18.68
N LEU A 150 8.73 10.87 17.86
CA LEU A 150 8.59 10.94 16.43
C LEU A 150 8.65 9.55 15.81
N TYR A 151 7.68 9.25 14.97
CA TYR A 151 7.66 8.06 14.15
C TYR A 151 8.01 8.42 12.71
N VAL A 152 9.04 7.79 12.14
CA VAL A 152 9.46 8.01 10.76
C VAL A 152 9.21 6.74 9.95
N PHE A 153 8.63 6.86 8.77
CA PHE A 153 8.48 5.76 7.83
C PHE A 153 8.81 6.22 6.41
N ASP A 154 9.39 5.32 5.64
CA ASP A 154 9.87 5.57 4.27
C ASP A 154 9.46 4.47 3.29
N GLU A 155 8.72 3.48 3.77
CA GLU A 155 8.17 2.41 2.96
C GLU A 155 6.77 1.99 3.44
N LEU A 156 5.94 1.56 2.48
CA LEU A 156 4.60 1.03 2.71
C LEU A 156 4.33 -0.17 1.82
N GLY A 157 3.47 -1.06 2.31
CA GLY A 157 2.95 -2.17 1.52
C GLY A 157 1.52 -2.54 1.91
N LEU A 158 0.76 -3.01 0.94
CA LEU A 158 -0.53 -3.66 1.18
C LEU A 158 -0.33 -5.15 1.27
N ARG A 159 -1.02 -5.81 2.22
CA ARG A 159 -1.02 -7.27 2.35
C ARG A 159 -2.43 -7.85 2.24
N SER A 160 -2.49 -9.04 1.70
CA SER A 160 -3.73 -9.81 1.61
C SER A 160 -4.11 -10.43 2.96
N TRP A 161 -5.38 -10.78 3.11
CA TRP A 161 -5.82 -11.64 4.20
C TRP A 161 -5.33 -13.08 4.01
N ASN A 162 -4.87 -13.69 5.10
CA ASN A 162 -4.56 -15.11 5.16
C ASN A 162 -4.95 -15.64 6.54
N PRO A 163 -5.83 -16.66 6.63
CA PRO A 163 -6.27 -17.21 7.92
C PRO A 163 -5.14 -17.94 8.68
N ALA A 164 -4.07 -18.31 8.00
CA ALA A 164 -2.91 -18.96 8.62
C ALA A 164 -1.88 -17.98 9.21
N GLY A 165 -2.12 -16.67 9.10
CA GLY A 165 -1.22 -15.65 9.63
C GLY A 165 -0.99 -14.47 8.68
N THR A 166 0.25 -14.04 8.55
CA THR A 166 0.59 -12.90 7.69
C THR A 166 0.32 -13.22 6.22
N GLY A 167 -0.47 -12.37 5.58
CA GLY A 167 -0.76 -12.47 4.15
C GLY A 167 0.40 -12.06 3.26
N ASN A 168 0.23 -12.25 1.96
CA ASN A 168 1.25 -11.92 0.97
C ASN A 168 1.34 -10.42 0.72
N LEU A 169 2.55 -9.92 0.52
CA LEU A 169 2.78 -8.53 0.10
C LEU A 169 2.28 -8.35 -1.34
N LEU A 170 1.33 -7.46 -1.53
CA LEU A 170 0.70 -7.18 -2.83
C LEU A 170 1.33 -5.99 -3.54
N THR A 171 1.82 -5.04 -2.75
CA THR A 171 2.42 -3.80 -3.24
C THR A 171 3.55 -3.38 -2.33
N HIS A 172 4.55 -2.69 -2.89
CA HIS A 172 5.61 -2.06 -2.11
C HIS A 172 5.96 -0.70 -2.72
N VAL A 173 6.03 0.31 -1.89
CA VAL A 173 6.47 1.65 -2.29
C VAL A 173 7.52 2.16 -1.32
N VAL A 174 8.59 2.72 -1.84
CA VAL A 174 9.66 3.39 -1.10
C VAL A 174 9.61 4.88 -1.44
N PHE A 175 9.70 5.74 -0.45
CA PHE A 175 9.58 7.20 -0.61
C PHE A 175 10.47 7.96 0.38
N HIS A 176 10.49 9.28 0.24
CA HIS A 176 11.23 10.13 1.16
C HIS A 176 10.67 10.00 2.58
N PRO A 177 11.51 9.85 3.62
CA PRO A 177 11.05 9.65 5.00
C PRO A 177 10.00 10.66 5.44
N VAL A 178 8.90 10.16 5.96
CA VAL A 178 7.77 10.94 6.47
C VAL A 178 7.73 10.81 7.99
N GLN A 179 7.72 11.93 8.67
CA GLN A 179 7.63 11.98 10.14
C GLN A 179 6.18 12.02 10.60
N LYS A 180 5.83 11.16 11.53
CA LYS A 180 4.55 11.14 12.24
C LYS A 180 4.78 11.44 13.69
N SER A 181 4.21 12.51 14.18
CA SER A 181 4.17 12.84 15.62
C SER A 181 2.81 12.48 16.21
N LEU A 182 2.74 12.34 17.52
CA LEU A 182 1.50 11.97 18.23
C LEU A 182 0.40 13.03 18.14
N ASN A 183 0.75 14.26 17.79
CA ASN A 183 -0.17 15.39 17.63
C ASN A 183 -0.46 15.74 16.15
N ARG A 184 -0.15 14.84 15.22
CA ARG A 184 -0.37 15.03 13.78
C ARG A 184 -1.18 13.88 13.22
N LEU A 185 -2.12 14.19 12.35
CA LEU A 185 -2.80 13.21 11.50
C LEU A 185 -2.00 12.95 10.23
N ILE A 186 -2.01 11.72 9.75
CA ILE A 186 -1.53 11.40 8.39
C ILE A 186 -2.56 10.54 7.70
N GLN A 187 -3.04 11.02 6.55
CA GLN A 187 -3.93 10.30 5.66
C GLN A 187 -3.12 9.64 4.55
N ILE A 188 -3.40 8.37 4.31
CA ILE A 188 -2.89 7.59 3.19
C ILE A 188 -4.07 7.20 2.32
N ASP A 189 -4.07 7.67 1.07
CA ASP A 189 -4.98 7.22 0.03
C ASP A 189 -4.20 6.38 -0.97
N TYR A 190 -4.56 5.12 -1.08
CA TYR A 190 -3.90 4.16 -1.94
C TYR A 190 -4.88 3.68 -3.00
N THR A 191 -4.54 3.83 -4.26
CA THR A 191 -5.38 3.39 -5.38
C THR A 191 -4.72 2.22 -6.08
N VAL A 192 -5.42 1.09 -6.15
CA VAL A 192 -5.06 -0.05 -6.99
C VAL A 192 -6.03 -0.10 -8.16
N ARG A 193 -5.54 0.22 -9.36
CA ARG A 193 -6.33 0.17 -10.59
C ARG A 193 -6.18 -1.17 -11.28
N VAL A 194 -7.27 -1.88 -11.45
CA VAL A 194 -7.35 -3.08 -12.28
C VAL A 194 -7.94 -2.69 -13.63
N GLN A 195 -7.17 -2.89 -14.69
CA GLN A 195 -7.55 -2.48 -16.04
C GLN A 195 -7.45 -3.64 -17.01
N SER A 196 -8.49 -3.82 -17.83
CA SER A 196 -8.45 -4.72 -18.97
C SER A 196 -8.00 -3.95 -20.22
N LEU A 197 -6.89 -4.38 -20.82
CA LEU A 197 -6.36 -3.78 -22.05
C LEU A 197 -6.97 -4.42 -23.31
N SER A 198 -8.22 -4.87 -23.24
CA SER A 198 -8.92 -5.38 -24.42
C SER A 198 -9.28 -4.22 -25.35
N GLY A 199 -8.59 -4.18 -26.48
CA GLY A 199 -8.98 -3.54 -27.72
C GLY A 199 -9.85 -2.28 -27.66
N LEU A 200 -9.21 -1.12 -27.61
CA LEU A 200 -9.74 0.08 -28.27
C LEU A 200 -9.38 0.02 -29.79
N THR A 201 -9.64 -1.10 -30.43
CA THR A 201 -9.80 -1.11 -31.88
C THR A 201 -11.28 -1.00 -32.11
N GLY A 202 -11.76 0.24 -32.12
CA GLY A 202 -13.00 0.53 -32.78
C GLY A 202 -12.90 0.03 -34.23
N GLU A 203 -13.89 -0.75 -34.67
CA GLU A 203 -14.21 -0.84 -36.06
C GLU A 203 -14.54 0.55 -36.59
#